data_5d4421bdf60f9fd3feb17a424512e178
#
_entry.id   5d4421bdf60f9fd3feb17a424512e178
#
_cell.length_a   1.000
_cell.length_b   1.000
_cell.length_c   1.000
_cell.angle_alpha   90.00
_cell.angle_beta   90.00
_cell.angle_gamma   90.00
#
_symmetry.space_group_name_H-M   'P 1'
#
loop_
_entity.id
_entity.type
_entity.pdbx_description
1 polymer ?
#
loop_
_entity_poly.entity_id
_entity_poly.type
_entity_poly.pdbx_seq_one_letter_code
_entity_poly.pdbx_strand_id
1 'polypeptide(L)'
;MKLSIILRICLWFMGISMAFPSLSQTMLVTNGNTSSRIILKENNQISWTAANLLQTFIQKVTSCKLPVVISQTPRKGDILIGGQSPAEVTEDGFSISTQDGILKISGKENGVVYGVVTLLEQYLGIDYWGENEYSLAPSKTVNLPLINKVENPGFRYRQTQCYAIHTDSIYKWWNRLEEPNEVFAAGYWVHTFDKLLPSFIYGKEHPEYYSYFKGKRHPGKASQWCLSNPEVFEIVAQRVDSIFKANPDKHIMSVSQNDGNYTNCTCDACKAIDDYEGALSGSIITFLNKLAARFPDKEFSTL
;
A
#
# COMPACT_ATOMS: atom_id res chain seq x y z
N MET A 1 49.82 27.27 57.36
CA MET A 1 50.46 26.57 56.23
C MET A 1 49.58 25.41 55.79
N LYS A 2 48.36 25.63 55.23
CA LYS A 2 47.44 24.64 54.68
C LYS A 2 46.45 25.26 53.66
N LEU A 3 46.90 26.21 52.82
CA LEU A 3 46.00 26.87 51.83
C LEU A 3 46.52 26.75 50.40
N SER A 4 47.47 25.82 50.14
CA SER A 4 48.20 25.73 48.86
C SER A 4 47.94 24.45 48.04
N ILE A 5 47.13 23.53 48.56
CA ILE A 5 46.87 22.23 47.87
C ILE A 5 45.53 22.18 47.14
N ILE A 6 44.53 22.98 47.54
CA ILE A 6 43.21 22.99 46.93
C ILE A 6 43.20 23.75 45.59
N LEU A 7 44.11 24.66 45.34
CA LEU A 7 44.17 25.47 44.12
C LEU A 7 44.85 24.79 42.94
N ARG A 8 45.48 23.62 43.13
CA ARG A 8 46.15 22.87 42.03
C ARG A 8 45.33 21.73 41.45
N ILE A 9 44.20 21.35 42.07
CA ILE A 9 43.30 20.29 41.57
C ILE A 9 42.25 20.83 40.60
N CYS A 10 41.91 22.14 40.65
CA CYS A 10 40.96 22.75 39.74
C CYS A 10 41.48 23.09 38.34
N LEU A 11 42.79 22.99 38.08
CA LEU A 11 43.38 23.35 36.76
C LEU A 11 43.69 22.15 35.85
N TRP A 12 43.33 20.91 36.26
CA TRP A 12 43.51 19.71 35.44
C TRP A 12 42.24 19.15 34.81
N PHE A 13 41.07 19.87 35.02
CA PHE A 13 39.77 19.47 34.40
C PHE A 13 39.37 20.32 33.20
N MET A 14 40.23 21.23 32.73
CA MET A 14 39.98 22.01 31.51
C MET A 14 40.81 21.45 30.35
N GLY A 15 40.35 20.34 29.77
CA GLY A 15 41.08 19.81 28.61
C GLY A 15 40.55 18.54 27.98
N ILE A 16 39.45 18.01 28.49
CA ILE A 16 38.76 16.94 27.72
C ILE A 16 37.73 17.64 26.83
N SER A 17 38.19 18.17 25.72
CA SER A 17 37.32 18.42 24.56
C SER A 17 36.82 17.04 24.12
N MET A 18 35.64 16.64 24.61
CA MET A 18 34.91 15.55 24.02
C MET A 18 34.59 15.97 22.57
N ALA A 19 35.44 15.58 21.64
CA ALA A 19 35.08 15.52 20.26
C ALA A 19 33.94 14.51 20.17
N PHE A 20 32.69 15.00 20.33
CA PHE A 20 31.54 14.22 19.89
C PHE A 20 31.78 13.90 18.43
N PRO A 21 31.73 12.62 18.02
CA PRO A 21 31.81 12.29 16.62
C PRO A 21 30.73 13.11 15.94
N SER A 22 31.12 13.96 15.00
CA SER A 22 30.20 14.67 14.11
C SER A 22 29.40 13.58 13.42
N LEU A 23 28.18 13.36 13.90
CA LEU A 23 27.23 12.50 13.20
C LEU A 23 27.16 13.01 11.77
N SER A 24 27.64 12.22 10.83
CA SER A 24 27.69 12.60 9.41
C SER A 24 26.27 12.86 8.94
N GLN A 25 25.90 14.12 8.86
CA GLN A 25 24.60 14.58 8.38
C GLN A 25 24.63 14.67 6.86
N THR A 26 23.50 14.44 6.20
CA THR A 26 23.37 14.65 4.75
C THR A 26 22.74 15.99 4.49
N MET A 27 23.57 16.94 4.04
CA MET A 27 23.14 18.29 3.68
C MET A 27 22.56 18.28 2.28
N LEU A 28 21.27 18.55 2.13
CA LEU A 28 20.57 18.60 0.86
C LEU A 28 20.49 20.01 0.28
N VAL A 29 20.19 21.00 1.13
CA VAL A 29 20.07 22.40 0.74
C VAL A 29 20.74 23.25 1.83
N THR A 30 21.54 24.24 1.44
CA THR A 30 22.20 25.16 2.35
C THR A 30 21.96 26.59 1.89
N ASN A 31 21.32 27.41 2.72
CA ASN A 31 21.01 28.82 2.43
C ASN A 31 20.32 29.02 1.06
N GLY A 32 19.41 28.13 0.69
CA GLY A 32 18.68 28.18 -0.59
C GLY A 32 19.47 27.71 -1.81
N ASN A 33 20.65 27.10 -1.61
CA ASN A 33 21.47 26.55 -2.68
C ASN A 33 21.67 25.05 -2.51
N THR A 34 21.78 24.32 -3.60
CA THR A 34 22.02 22.88 -3.58
C THR A 34 22.97 22.42 -4.66
N SER A 35 23.78 21.42 -4.35
CA SER A 35 24.49 20.59 -5.34
C SER A 35 23.93 19.17 -5.39
N SER A 36 22.94 18.87 -4.54
CA SER A 36 22.29 17.55 -4.45
C SER A 36 21.40 17.30 -5.65
N ARG A 37 21.36 16.05 -6.07
CA ARG A 37 20.51 15.55 -7.16
C ARG A 37 19.64 14.41 -6.64
N ILE A 38 18.50 14.21 -7.27
CA ILE A 38 17.70 13.00 -7.13
C ILE A 38 18.11 12.06 -8.25
N ILE A 39 18.68 10.91 -7.89
CA ILE A 39 19.19 9.91 -8.83
C ILE A 39 18.19 8.77 -8.93
N LEU A 40 17.68 8.50 -10.12
CA LEU A 40 16.88 7.32 -10.40
C LEU A 40 17.78 6.15 -10.81
N LYS A 41 17.62 5.00 -10.14
CA LYS A 41 18.28 3.74 -10.50
C LYS A 41 17.55 3.02 -11.62
N GLU A 42 16.22 3.10 -11.63
CA GLU A 42 15.35 2.55 -12.65
C GLU A 42 14.56 3.66 -13.35
N ASN A 43 14.40 3.53 -14.67
CA ASN A 43 13.55 4.40 -15.46
C ASN A 43 12.14 3.81 -15.59
N ASN A 44 11.38 3.80 -14.49
CA ASN A 44 10.01 3.30 -14.45
C ASN A 44 9.07 4.32 -13.78
N GLN A 45 7.77 4.11 -13.96
CA GLN A 45 6.72 5.03 -13.47
C GLN A 45 6.80 5.28 -11.96
N ILE A 46 7.05 4.23 -11.17
CA ILE A 46 7.04 4.35 -9.71
C ILE A 46 8.24 5.17 -9.20
N SER A 47 9.42 4.98 -9.80
CA SER A 47 10.62 5.77 -9.49
C SER A 47 10.44 7.25 -9.84
N TRP A 48 9.81 7.55 -10.97
CA TRP A 48 9.46 8.92 -11.35
C TRP A 48 8.43 9.55 -10.42
N THR A 49 7.42 8.79 -10.00
CA THR A 49 6.42 9.25 -9.01
C THR A 49 7.11 9.63 -7.70
N ALA A 50 7.98 8.77 -7.18
CA ALA A 50 8.75 9.00 -5.96
C ALA A 50 9.63 10.26 -6.09
N ALA A 51 10.37 10.39 -7.20
CA ALA A 51 11.26 11.53 -7.44
C ALA A 51 10.52 12.85 -7.58
N ASN A 52 9.41 12.86 -8.30
CA ASN A 52 8.61 14.07 -8.52
C ASN A 52 7.95 14.52 -7.20
N LEU A 53 7.46 13.59 -6.39
CA LEU A 53 6.91 13.89 -5.07
C LEU A 53 7.97 14.53 -4.18
N LEU A 54 9.15 13.91 -4.08
CA LEU A 54 10.26 14.42 -3.29
C LEU A 54 10.72 15.81 -3.78
N GLN A 55 10.93 15.97 -5.08
CA GLN A 55 11.33 17.25 -5.69
C GLN A 55 10.34 18.36 -5.38
N THR A 56 9.04 18.07 -5.53
CA THR A 56 7.95 19.03 -5.31
C THR A 56 7.96 19.54 -3.88
N PHE A 57 8.01 18.66 -2.90
CA PHE A 57 7.94 19.07 -1.50
C PHE A 57 9.24 19.69 -1.00
N ILE A 58 10.41 19.21 -1.42
CA ILE A 58 11.67 19.91 -1.13
C ILE A 58 11.65 21.32 -1.71
N GLN A 59 11.15 21.51 -2.94
CA GLN A 59 11.02 22.84 -3.54
C GLN A 59 10.04 23.72 -2.78
N LYS A 60 8.92 23.18 -2.28
CA LYS A 60 7.98 23.93 -1.43
C LYS A 60 8.61 24.37 -0.12
N VAL A 61 9.42 23.52 0.52
CA VAL A 61 10.12 23.86 1.79
C VAL A 61 11.21 24.89 1.56
N THR A 62 12.04 24.73 0.52
CA THR A 62 13.32 25.44 0.39
C THR A 62 13.36 26.51 -0.69
N SER A 63 12.37 26.54 -1.59
CA SER A 63 12.37 27.26 -2.87
C SER A 63 13.48 26.80 -3.84
N CYS A 64 14.15 25.68 -3.54
CA CYS A 64 15.25 25.14 -4.33
C CYS A 64 14.82 23.84 -5.02
N LYS A 65 14.96 23.79 -6.35
CA LYS A 65 14.58 22.62 -7.15
C LYS A 65 15.79 21.70 -7.35
N LEU A 66 15.74 20.50 -6.78
CA LEU A 66 16.76 19.47 -6.99
C LEU A 66 16.60 18.87 -8.40
N PRO A 67 17.65 18.76 -9.21
CA PRO A 67 17.53 18.10 -10.51
C PRO A 67 17.31 16.59 -10.33
N VAL A 68 16.41 16.02 -11.14
CA VAL A 68 16.20 14.57 -11.25
C VAL A 68 16.98 14.06 -12.44
N VAL A 69 17.81 13.05 -12.24
CA VAL A 69 18.65 12.46 -13.29
C VAL A 69 18.67 10.93 -13.19
N ILE A 70 18.80 10.27 -14.34
CA ILE A 70 19.05 8.83 -14.39
C ILE A 70 20.56 8.63 -14.40
N SER A 71 21.12 8.01 -13.37
CA SER A 71 22.57 7.81 -13.28
C SER A 71 22.92 6.59 -12.42
N GLN A 72 23.98 5.91 -12.78
CA GLN A 72 24.53 4.82 -11.99
C GLN A 72 25.60 5.28 -10.98
N THR A 73 26.06 6.53 -11.07
CA THR A 73 27.16 7.04 -10.25
C THR A 73 26.67 8.17 -9.33
N PRO A 74 26.19 7.84 -8.11
CA PRO A 74 25.86 8.83 -7.10
C PRO A 74 27.13 9.43 -6.51
N ARG A 75 27.02 10.63 -5.94
CA ARG A 75 28.08 11.32 -5.19
C ARG A 75 27.51 11.80 -3.86
N LYS A 76 28.40 12.15 -2.94
CA LYS A 76 28.02 12.69 -1.63
C LYS A 76 27.03 13.86 -1.79
N GLY A 77 25.94 13.81 -1.02
CA GLY A 77 24.83 14.75 -1.08
C GLY A 77 23.71 14.34 -2.03
N ASP A 78 23.86 13.34 -2.88
CA ASP A 78 22.77 12.85 -3.74
C ASP A 78 21.73 12.04 -2.95
N ILE A 79 20.50 12.03 -3.46
CA ILE A 79 19.42 11.17 -3.02
C ILE A 79 19.21 10.10 -4.10
N LEU A 80 19.40 8.84 -3.73
CA LEU A 80 19.25 7.70 -4.61
C LEU A 80 17.87 7.06 -4.43
N ILE A 81 17.09 7.00 -5.48
CA ILE A 81 15.76 6.38 -5.51
C ILE A 81 15.81 5.08 -6.31
N GLY A 82 15.36 3.99 -5.69
CA GLY A 82 15.35 2.66 -6.27
C GLY A 82 16.63 1.86 -5.99
N GLY A 83 16.84 0.83 -6.81
CA GLY A 83 17.90 -0.15 -6.63
C GLY A 83 17.54 -1.24 -5.61
N GLN A 84 18.45 -2.16 -5.42
CA GLN A 84 18.22 -3.33 -4.57
C GLN A 84 17.85 -2.93 -3.14
N SER A 85 16.74 -3.47 -2.66
CA SER A 85 16.29 -3.35 -1.28
C SER A 85 16.94 -4.42 -0.39
N PRO A 86 17.09 -4.15 0.92
CA PRO A 86 17.45 -5.17 1.90
C PRO A 86 16.52 -6.40 1.86
N ALA A 87 17.04 -7.57 2.26
CA ALA A 87 16.29 -8.83 2.18
C ALA A 87 15.01 -8.84 3.05
N GLU A 88 15.03 -8.10 4.16
CA GLU A 88 13.91 -7.96 5.09
C GLU A 88 12.76 -7.08 4.57
N VAL A 89 12.94 -6.36 3.46
CA VAL A 89 11.89 -5.56 2.83
C VAL A 89 10.91 -6.49 2.11
N THR A 90 9.65 -6.46 2.55
CA THR A 90 8.54 -7.22 1.96
C THR A 90 7.81 -6.41 0.88
N GLU A 91 6.74 -6.96 0.31
CA GLU A 91 5.85 -6.28 -0.64
C GLU A 91 5.39 -4.93 -0.07
N ASP A 92 5.45 -3.87 -0.86
CA ASP A 92 5.19 -2.48 -0.47
C ASP A 92 6.05 -1.94 0.69
N GLY A 93 7.01 -2.72 1.18
CA GLY A 93 7.99 -2.28 2.15
C GLY A 93 9.08 -1.42 1.53
N PHE A 94 9.79 -0.68 2.38
CA PHE A 94 10.89 0.19 1.96
C PHE A 94 12.03 0.25 2.98
N SER A 95 13.16 0.74 2.50
CA SER A 95 14.27 1.16 3.37
C SER A 95 14.70 2.58 3.05
N ILE A 96 15.09 3.32 4.09
CA ILE A 96 15.77 4.60 4.00
C ILE A 96 17.09 4.47 4.74
N SER A 97 18.19 4.69 4.04
CA SER A 97 19.53 4.61 4.65
C SER A 97 20.43 5.75 4.20
N THR A 98 21.27 6.20 5.12
CA THR A 98 22.34 7.15 4.81
C THR A 98 23.67 6.43 4.89
N GLN A 99 24.38 6.36 3.77
CA GLN A 99 25.69 5.77 3.68
C GLN A 99 26.63 6.66 2.85
N ASP A 100 27.82 6.94 3.37
CA ASP A 100 28.85 7.79 2.71
C ASP A 100 28.35 9.17 2.29
N GLY A 101 27.38 9.71 3.04
CA GLY A 101 26.73 10.99 2.75
C GLY A 101 25.75 10.96 1.57
N ILE A 102 25.32 9.77 1.13
CA ILE A 102 24.27 9.54 0.16
C ILE A 102 23.03 9.03 0.89
N LEU A 103 21.89 9.64 0.63
CA LEU A 103 20.60 9.14 1.09
C LEU A 103 20.07 8.14 0.06
N LYS A 104 19.82 6.90 0.47
CA LYS A 104 19.22 5.88 -0.38
C LYS A 104 17.81 5.57 0.09
N ILE A 105 16.86 5.58 -0.83
CA ILE A 105 15.47 5.13 -0.62
C ILE A 105 15.22 4.01 -1.62
N SER A 106 14.98 2.81 -1.13
CA SER A 106 14.65 1.63 -1.95
C SER A 106 13.41 0.93 -1.39
N GLY A 107 12.70 0.20 -2.22
CA GLY A 107 11.47 -0.47 -1.83
C GLY A 107 11.05 -1.50 -2.88
N LYS A 108 10.10 -2.35 -2.50
CA LYS A 108 9.43 -3.25 -3.43
C LYS A 108 8.09 -2.62 -3.82
N GLU A 109 7.71 -2.80 -5.08
CA GLU A 109 6.46 -2.25 -5.64
C GLU A 109 6.27 -0.76 -5.33
N ASN A 110 5.21 -0.37 -4.61
CA ASN A 110 4.94 1.02 -4.22
C ASN A 110 5.84 1.51 -3.07
N GLY A 111 6.55 0.62 -2.40
CA GLY A 111 7.36 0.92 -1.22
C GLY A 111 8.35 2.07 -1.41
N VAL A 112 8.91 2.23 -2.61
CA VAL A 112 9.82 3.36 -2.91
C VAL A 112 9.11 4.72 -2.71
N VAL A 113 7.83 4.85 -3.12
CA VAL A 113 7.05 6.08 -2.91
C VAL A 113 6.74 6.25 -1.44
N TYR A 114 6.39 5.17 -0.74
CA TYR A 114 6.12 5.20 0.70
C TYR A 114 7.35 5.59 1.52
N GLY A 115 8.54 5.17 1.09
CA GLY A 115 9.80 5.62 1.67
C GLY A 115 10.02 7.13 1.50
N VAL A 116 9.70 7.68 0.33
CA VAL A 116 9.74 9.13 0.10
C VAL A 116 8.73 9.86 0.98
N VAL A 117 7.49 9.39 1.06
CA VAL A 117 6.47 9.98 1.95
C VAL A 117 6.95 9.97 3.40
N THR A 118 7.47 8.84 3.86
CA THR A 118 8.01 8.72 5.23
C THR A 118 9.17 9.69 5.48
N LEU A 119 10.06 9.91 4.49
CA LEU A 119 11.10 10.93 4.59
C LEU A 119 10.50 12.34 4.76
N LEU A 120 9.49 12.67 3.96
CA LEU A 120 8.82 13.98 3.99
C LEU A 120 8.08 14.19 5.32
N GLU A 121 7.35 13.19 5.81
CA GLU A 121 6.61 13.25 7.08
C GLU A 121 7.56 13.31 8.27
N GLN A 122 8.40 12.31 8.45
CA GLN A 122 9.11 12.09 9.71
C GLN A 122 10.39 12.93 9.85
N TYR A 123 11.01 13.31 8.74
CA TYR A 123 12.29 14.01 8.76
C TYR A 123 12.22 15.45 8.27
N LEU A 124 11.18 15.81 7.52
CA LEU A 124 10.94 17.18 7.06
C LEU A 124 9.70 17.82 7.71
N GLY A 125 8.94 17.06 8.49
CA GLY A 125 7.77 17.57 9.23
C GLY A 125 6.66 18.09 8.32
N ILE A 126 6.42 17.40 7.20
CA ILE A 126 5.39 17.76 6.24
C ILE A 126 4.20 16.85 6.44
N ASP A 127 3.01 17.42 6.56
CA ASP A 127 1.74 16.69 6.56
C ASP A 127 0.90 17.09 5.35
N TYR A 128 0.23 16.13 4.74
CA TYR A 128 -0.66 16.36 3.60
C TYR A 128 -2.04 15.76 3.86
N TRP A 129 -3.08 16.58 3.76
CA TRP A 129 -4.46 16.19 4.09
C TRP A 129 -5.38 15.99 2.88
N GLY A 130 -4.94 16.38 1.69
CA GLY A 130 -5.69 16.27 0.43
C GLY A 130 -6.03 17.63 -0.16
N GLU A 131 -6.40 17.64 -1.44
CA GLU A 131 -6.84 18.83 -2.19
C GLU A 131 -5.82 20.00 -2.15
N ASN A 132 -4.52 19.66 -2.12
CA ASN A 132 -3.40 20.59 -1.92
C ASN A 132 -3.33 21.27 -0.54
N GLU A 133 -4.11 20.81 0.44
CA GLU A 133 -3.96 21.23 1.83
C GLU A 133 -2.81 20.46 2.49
N TYR A 134 -1.84 21.18 2.98
CA TYR A 134 -0.64 20.62 3.64
C TYR A 134 -0.06 21.59 4.64
N SER A 135 0.63 21.07 5.67
CA SER A 135 1.50 21.86 6.53
C SER A 135 2.97 21.59 6.20
N LEU A 136 3.76 22.63 6.19
CA LEU A 136 5.21 22.57 6.15
C LEU A 136 5.83 23.84 6.74
N ALA A 137 7.01 23.71 7.34
CA ALA A 137 7.79 24.83 7.79
C ALA A 137 8.81 25.24 6.70
N PRO A 138 8.71 26.43 6.10
CA PRO A 138 9.70 26.90 5.14
C PRO A 138 11.09 26.96 5.77
N SER A 139 12.09 26.45 5.08
CA SER A 139 13.49 26.50 5.51
C SER A 139 14.42 26.66 4.31
N LYS A 140 15.40 27.53 4.41
CA LYS A 140 16.45 27.66 3.40
C LYS A 140 17.55 26.59 3.53
N THR A 141 17.49 25.77 4.59
CA THR A 141 18.49 24.74 4.84
C THR A 141 17.77 23.43 5.21
N VAL A 142 18.11 22.36 4.53
CA VAL A 142 17.65 21.00 4.82
C VAL A 142 18.86 20.12 5.08
N ASN A 143 18.92 19.62 6.30
CA ASN A 143 19.96 18.75 6.78
C ASN A 143 19.32 17.52 7.42
N LEU A 144 19.62 16.35 6.88
CA LEU A 144 19.07 15.09 7.36
C LEU A 144 20.02 14.40 8.32
N PRO A 145 19.52 13.81 9.40
CA PRO A 145 20.32 12.97 10.29
C PRO A 145 20.80 11.71 9.56
N LEU A 146 21.62 10.92 10.22
CA LEU A 146 21.85 9.53 9.79
C LEU A 146 20.55 8.76 9.93
N ILE A 147 20.11 8.15 8.84
CA ILE A 147 18.91 7.34 8.78
C ILE A 147 19.31 5.89 8.50
N ASN A 148 18.72 4.96 9.25
CA ASN A 148 18.76 3.53 8.96
C ASN A 148 17.40 2.97 9.36
N LYS A 149 16.48 2.91 8.42
CA LYS A 149 15.08 2.53 8.64
C LYS A 149 14.65 1.51 7.60
N VAL A 150 14.02 0.46 8.08
CA VAL A 150 13.24 -0.48 7.28
C VAL A 150 11.82 -0.47 7.82
N GLU A 151 10.85 -0.41 6.94
CA GLU A 151 9.43 -0.45 7.28
C GLU A 151 8.69 -1.32 6.28
N ASN A 152 7.84 -2.19 6.80
CA ASN A 152 6.97 -3.05 6.04
C ASN A 152 5.52 -2.77 6.45
N PRO A 153 4.56 -2.79 5.51
CA PRO A 153 3.17 -2.55 5.86
C PRO A 153 2.62 -3.69 6.73
N GLY A 154 1.84 -3.34 7.75
CA GLY A 154 1.16 -4.32 8.60
C GLY A 154 -0.06 -4.97 7.92
N PHE A 155 -0.55 -4.38 6.84
CA PHE A 155 -1.67 -4.88 6.04
C PHE A 155 -1.28 -4.91 4.58
N ARG A 156 -1.63 -6.00 3.89
CA ARG A 156 -1.30 -6.20 2.49
C ARG A 156 -2.16 -5.37 1.53
N TYR A 157 -3.38 -5.02 1.94
CA TYR A 157 -4.29 -4.16 1.19
C TYR A 157 -4.81 -3.03 2.09
N ARG A 158 -4.74 -1.80 1.58
CA ARG A 158 -5.08 -0.58 2.30
C ARG A 158 -5.96 0.30 1.41
N GLN A 159 -7.21 0.45 1.78
CA GLN A 159 -8.19 1.16 0.96
C GLN A 159 -9.13 2.00 1.84
N THR A 160 -9.64 3.07 1.29
CA THR A 160 -10.67 3.91 1.90
C THR A 160 -11.84 4.14 0.93
N GLN A 161 -13.00 4.45 1.46
CA GLN A 161 -14.17 4.90 0.69
C GLN A 161 -14.14 6.41 0.40
N CYS A 162 -13.06 7.11 0.77
CA CYS A 162 -12.92 8.54 0.51
C CYS A 162 -12.66 8.80 -0.98
N TYR A 163 -13.45 9.67 -1.59
CA TYR A 163 -13.31 10.03 -3.00
C TYR A 163 -11.96 10.66 -3.36
N ALA A 164 -11.26 11.26 -2.41
CA ALA A 164 -9.95 11.85 -2.63
C ALA A 164 -8.93 10.88 -3.23
N ILE A 165 -9.05 9.57 -2.97
CA ILE A 165 -8.16 8.55 -3.56
C ILE A 165 -8.21 8.55 -5.10
N HIS A 166 -9.36 8.91 -5.70
CA HIS A 166 -9.56 8.89 -7.15
C HIS A 166 -9.20 10.22 -7.83
N THR A 167 -9.13 11.30 -7.08
CA THR A 167 -8.94 12.67 -7.62
C THR A 167 -7.62 13.30 -7.21
N ASP A 168 -7.01 12.83 -6.13
CA ASP A 168 -5.77 13.35 -5.57
C ASP A 168 -4.74 12.21 -5.40
N SER A 169 -3.86 12.11 -6.38
CA SER A 169 -2.79 11.08 -6.37
C SER A 169 -1.80 11.29 -5.21
N ILE A 170 -1.60 12.53 -4.75
CA ILE A 170 -0.71 12.80 -3.59
C ILE A 170 -1.37 12.26 -2.33
N TYR A 171 -2.68 12.49 -2.14
CA TYR A 171 -3.44 11.93 -1.02
C TYR A 171 -3.35 10.40 -0.98
N LYS A 172 -3.52 9.75 -2.14
CA LYS A 172 -3.37 8.31 -2.27
C LYS A 172 -2.00 7.83 -1.77
N TRP A 173 -0.91 8.42 -2.29
CA TRP A 173 0.46 8.04 -1.91
C TRP A 173 0.78 8.37 -0.46
N TRP A 174 0.33 9.53 0.02
CA TRP A 174 0.58 9.97 1.40
C TRP A 174 -0.02 9.03 2.42
N ASN A 175 -1.24 8.57 2.16
CA ASN A 175 -1.94 7.63 3.02
C ASN A 175 -1.64 6.15 2.69
N ARG A 176 -0.73 5.88 1.76
CA ARG A 176 -0.30 4.54 1.34
C ARG A 176 -1.47 3.67 0.91
N LEU A 177 -2.42 4.25 0.16
CA LEU A 177 -3.66 3.62 -0.27
C LEU A 177 -3.51 2.99 -1.66
N GLU A 178 -4.32 1.98 -1.92
CA GLU A 178 -4.37 1.25 -3.17
C GLU A 178 -5.80 1.22 -3.70
N GLU A 179 -5.95 1.18 -5.01
CA GLU A 179 -7.24 1.00 -5.64
C GLU A 179 -7.53 -0.48 -5.89
N PRO A 180 -8.83 -0.90 -5.91
CA PRO A 180 -9.17 -2.30 -6.11
C PRO A 180 -8.57 -2.94 -7.36
N ASN A 181 -8.45 -2.20 -8.47
CA ASN A 181 -7.87 -2.69 -9.72
C ASN A 181 -6.33 -2.88 -9.64
N GLU A 182 -5.67 -2.30 -8.67
CA GLU A 182 -4.24 -2.49 -8.44
C GLU A 182 -3.96 -3.81 -7.72
N VAL A 183 -4.91 -4.32 -6.95
CA VAL A 183 -4.75 -5.49 -6.07
C VAL A 183 -5.57 -6.69 -6.56
N PHE A 184 -6.86 -6.48 -6.87
CA PHE A 184 -7.78 -7.55 -7.21
C PHE A 184 -7.79 -7.83 -8.71
N ALA A 185 -7.80 -9.12 -9.08
CA ALA A 185 -7.90 -9.54 -10.47
C ALA A 185 -9.13 -8.90 -11.13
N ALA A 186 -8.89 -8.20 -12.25
CA ALA A 186 -9.88 -7.41 -12.98
C ALA A 186 -10.71 -6.44 -12.12
N GLY A 187 -10.20 -6.01 -10.96
CA GLY A 187 -10.89 -5.12 -10.03
C GLY A 187 -12.12 -5.76 -9.34
N TYR A 188 -12.16 -7.09 -9.25
CA TYR A 188 -13.25 -7.82 -8.57
C TYR A 188 -13.07 -7.75 -7.06
N TRP A 189 -13.54 -6.65 -6.47
CA TRP A 189 -13.35 -6.33 -5.05
C TRP A 189 -14.58 -6.62 -4.18
N VAL A 190 -15.76 -6.04 -4.50
CA VAL A 190 -17.01 -6.24 -3.74
C VAL A 190 -18.19 -6.40 -4.70
N HIS A 191 -19.30 -7.05 -4.23
CA HIS A 191 -20.54 -7.23 -5.00
C HIS A 191 -20.29 -7.83 -6.37
N THR A 192 -19.59 -8.97 -6.40
CA THR A 192 -19.14 -9.59 -7.65
C THR A 192 -20.09 -10.63 -8.23
N PHE A 193 -21.15 -11.00 -7.52
CA PHE A 193 -22.07 -12.04 -7.95
C PHE A 193 -22.69 -11.75 -9.32
N ASP A 194 -23.19 -10.53 -9.57
CA ASP A 194 -23.76 -10.18 -10.88
C ASP A 194 -22.73 -10.20 -12.03
N LYS A 195 -21.43 -10.01 -11.70
CA LYS A 195 -20.34 -10.05 -12.68
C LYS A 195 -19.93 -11.48 -13.00
N LEU A 196 -19.97 -12.38 -12.01
CA LEU A 196 -19.55 -13.77 -12.13
C LEU A 196 -20.64 -14.68 -12.68
N LEU A 197 -21.90 -14.46 -12.29
CA LEU A 197 -23.07 -15.21 -12.78
C LEU A 197 -24.21 -14.24 -13.12
N PRO A 198 -24.12 -13.55 -14.27
CA PRO A 198 -25.09 -12.52 -14.63
C PRO A 198 -26.51 -13.07 -14.84
N SER A 199 -27.47 -12.52 -14.13
CA SER A 199 -28.87 -12.98 -14.19
C SER A 199 -29.54 -12.71 -15.55
N PHE A 200 -29.07 -11.74 -16.31
CA PHE A 200 -29.58 -11.50 -17.67
C PHE A 200 -29.16 -12.59 -18.68
N ILE A 201 -28.13 -13.38 -18.37
CA ILE A 201 -27.70 -14.51 -19.17
C ILE A 201 -28.44 -15.79 -18.74
N TYR A 202 -28.43 -16.08 -17.45
CA TYR A 202 -28.86 -17.36 -16.92
C TYR A 202 -30.27 -17.33 -16.29
N GLY A 203 -30.74 -16.19 -15.83
CA GLY A 203 -31.89 -16.12 -14.93
C GLY A 203 -33.22 -16.57 -15.53
N LYS A 204 -33.41 -16.47 -16.86
CA LYS A 204 -34.63 -16.90 -17.54
C LYS A 204 -34.70 -18.43 -17.68
N GLU A 205 -33.59 -19.06 -18.05
CA GLU A 205 -33.52 -20.49 -18.34
C GLU A 205 -33.17 -21.31 -17.08
N HIS A 206 -32.44 -20.71 -16.15
CA HIS A 206 -31.92 -21.31 -14.93
C HIS A 206 -32.26 -20.49 -13.68
N PRO A 207 -33.54 -20.30 -13.36
CA PRO A 207 -33.93 -19.57 -12.16
C PRO A 207 -33.42 -20.25 -10.85
N GLU A 208 -33.18 -21.57 -10.88
CA GLU A 208 -32.64 -22.37 -9.77
C GLU A 208 -31.19 -21.99 -9.40
N TYR A 209 -30.47 -21.27 -10.22
CA TYR A 209 -29.12 -20.76 -9.89
C TYR A 209 -29.17 -19.60 -8.88
N TYR A 210 -30.32 -18.95 -8.76
CA TYR A 210 -30.50 -17.78 -7.91
C TYR A 210 -31.23 -18.14 -6.61
N SER A 211 -31.09 -17.27 -5.62
CA SER A 211 -31.61 -17.50 -4.28
C SER A 211 -33.11 -17.79 -4.28
N TYR A 212 -33.50 -18.76 -3.43
CA TYR A 212 -34.88 -19.07 -3.11
C TYR A 212 -35.22 -18.46 -1.75
N PHE A 213 -36.15 -17.53 -1.72
CA PHE A 213 -36.69 -16.96 -0.49
C PHE A 213 -38.11 -16.48 -0.72
N LYS A 214 -38.91 -16.36 0.35
CA LYS A 214 -40.34 -16.01 0.27
C LYS A 214 -41.11 -16.85 -0.75
N GLY A 215 -40.80 -18.14 -0.78
CA GLY A 215 -41.55 -19.13 -1.56
C GLY A 215 -41.24 -19.21 -3.07
N LYS A 216 -40.25 -18.48 -3.56
CA LYS A 216 -39.86 -18.49 -5.01
C LYS A 216 -38.40 -18.21 -5.25
N ARG A 217 -37.92 -18.51 -6.45
CA ARG A 217 -36.62 -18.11 -6.95
C ARG A 217 -36.63 -16.64 -7.42
N HIS A 218 -35.51 -15.96 -7.22
CA HIS A 218 -35.39 -14.53 -7.49
C HIS A 218 -34.22 -14.24 -8.45
N PRO A 219 -34.28 -14.65 -9.72
CA PRO A 219 -33.30 -14.19 -10.71
C PRO A 219 -33.53 -12.72 -11.02
N GLY A 220 -32.47 -11.92 -11.09
CA GLY A 220 -32.55 -10.51 -11.41
C GLY A 220 -31.26 -9.77 -11.05
N LYS A 221 -31.21 -8.47 -11.36
CA LYS A 221 -30.11 -7.62 -10.96
C LYS A 221 -30.00 -7.61 -9.41
N ALA A 222 -28.78 -7.72 -8.93
CA ALA A 222 -28.45 -7.82 -7.50
C ALA A 222 -29.02 -9.06 -6.79
N SER A 223 -29.36 -10.12 -7.53
CA SER A 223 -29.77 -11.41 -6.94
C SER A 223 -28.61 -12.11 -6.25
N GLN A 224 -28.91 -12.78 -5.15
CA GLN A 224 -27.98 -13.74 -4.56
C GLN A 224 -28.06 -15.08 -5.29
N TRP A 225 -27.05 -15.94 -5.08
CA TRP A 225 -26.98 -17.27 -5.69
C TRP A 225 -27.58 -18.36 -4.82
N CYS A 226 -27.91 -19.49 -5.43
CA CYS A 226 -28.08 -20.75 -4.74
C CYS A 226 -26.71 -21.42 -4.55
N LEU A 227 -26.06 -21.14 -3.43
CA LEU A 227 -24.66 -21.55 -3.17
C LEU A 227 -24.47 -23.07 -3.00
N SER A 228 -25.56 -23.80 -2.78
CA SER A 228 -25.56 -25.27 -2.76
C SER A 228 -25.71 -25.91 -4.14
N ASN A 229 -26.01 -25.12 -5.18
CA ASN A 229 -26.18 -25.66 -6.55
C ASN A 229 -24.81 -25.96 -7.18
N PRO A 230 -24.53 -27.21 -7.58
CA PRO A 230 -23.24 -27.60 -8.13
C PRO A 230 -22.92 -26.94 -9.50
N GLU A 231 -23.93 -26.67 -10.33
CA GLU A 231 -23.73 -26.01 -11.62
C GLU A 231 -23.29 -24.55 -11.44
N VAL A 232 -23.86 -23.85 -10.44
CA VAL A 232 -23.41 -22.51 -10.07
C VAL A 232 -21.93 -22.51 -9.69
N PHE A 233 -21.51 -23.51 -8.92
CA PHE A 233 -20.10 -23.64 -8.55
C PHE A 233 -19.20 -23.82 -9.79
N GLU A 234 -19.55 -24.71 -10.70
CA GLU A 234 -18.72 -24.97 -11.90
C GLU A 234 -18.66 -23.76 -12.85
N ILE A 235 -19.78 -23.07 -13.08
CA ILE A 235 -19.81 -21.85 -13.89
C ILE A 235 -18.92 -20.76 -13.27
N VAL A 236 -19.04 -20.54 -11.96
CA VAL A 236 -18.23 -19.55 -11.26
C VAL A 236 -16.77 -19.95 -11.26
N ALA A 237 -16.43 -21.20 -11.02
CA ALA A 237 -15.04 -21.68 -11.05
C ALA A 237 -14.38 -21.48 -12.43
N GLN A 238 -15.10 -21.77 -13.53
CA GLN A 238 -14.62 -21.52 -14.89
C GLN A 238 -14.41 -20.02 -15.16
N ARG A 239 -15.30 -19.17 -14.64
CA ARG A 239 -15.18 -17.71 -14.77
C ARG A 239 -13.98 -17.18 -14.01
N VAL A 240 -13.78 -17.64 -12.78
CA VAL A 240 -12.62 -17.34 -11.92
C VAL A 240 -11.32 -17.72 -12.61
N ASP A 241 -11.21 -18.92 -13.14
CA ASP A 241 -10.05 -19.40 -13.90
C ASP A 241 -9.72 -18.48 -15.10
N SER A 242 -10.76 -18.11 -15.87
CA SER A 242 -10.61 -17.21 -17.01
C SER A 242 -10.12 -15.82 -16.60
N ILE A 243 -10.60 -15.29 -15.47
CA ILE A 243 -10.19 -13.98 -14.96
C ILE A 243 -8.73 -14.01 -14.51
N PHE A 244 -8.30 -15.02 -13.75
CA PHE A 244 -6.91 -15.13 -13.33
C PHE A 244 -5.95 -15.37 -14.49
N LYS A 245 -6.36 -16.15 -15.51
CA LYS A 245 -5.57 -16.32 -16.75
C LYS A 245 -5.37 -15.01 -17.51
N ALA A 246 -6.38 -14.14 -17.50
CA ALA A 246 -6.31 -12.80 -18.10
C ALA A 246 -5.54 -11.78 -17.26
N ASN A 247 -5.30 -12.07 -15.97
CA ASN A 247 -4.60 -11.20 -15.02
C ASN A 247 -3.54 -12.03 -14.25
N PRO A 248 -2.48 -12.49 -14.92
CA PRO A 248 -1.53 -13.46 -14.35
C PRO A 248 -0.68 -12.90 -13.21
N ASP A 249 -0.56 -11.57 -13.13
CA ASP A 249 0.11 -10.83 -12.05
C ASP A 249 -0.73 -10.69 -10.78
N LYS A 250 -2.01 -11.07 -10.81
CA LYS A 250 -2.93 -10.97 -9.68
C LYS A 250 -3.14 -12.31 -8.98
N HIS A 251 -3.24 -12.25 -7.66
CA HIS A 251 -3.39 -13.43 -6.81
C HIS A 251 -4.68 -13.43 -6.00
N ILE A 252 -5.35 -12.28 -5.87
CA ILE A 252 -6.57 -12.13 -5.06
C ILE A 252 -7.76 -11.72 -5.93
N MET A 253 -8.93 -12.26 -5.61
CA MET A 253 -10.22 -11.85 -6.15
C MET A 253 -11.30 -11.99 -5.09
N SER A 254 -12.28 -11.07 -5.09
CA SER A 254 -13.45 -11.23 -4.24
C SER A 254 -14.55 -12.00 -4.97
N VAL A 255 -15.15 -12.94 -4.27
CA VAL A 255 -16.41 -13.61 -4.64
C VAL A 255 -17.43 -13.24 -3.58
N SER A 256 -18.07 -12.10 -3.77
CA SER A 256 -18.91 -11.44 -2.77
C SER A 256 -20.34 -11.34 -3.23
N GLN A 257 -21.23 -11.56 -2.27
CA GLN A 257 -22.67 -11.35 -2.46
C GLN A 257 -23.00 -9.92 -2.87
N ASN A 258 -24.11 -9.77 -3.58
CA ASN A 258 -24.65 -8.46 -3.90
C ASN A 258 -25.20 -7.78 -2.63
N ASP A 259 -25.28 -6.46 -2.66
CA ASP A 259 -25.85 -5.70 -1.56
C ASP A 259 -27.37 -5.99 -1.43
N GLY A 260 -27.79 -6.39 -0.24
CA GLY A 260 -29.18 -6.73 0.02
C GLY A 260 -29.37 -7.41 1.37
N ASN A 261 -30.47 -7.08 2.05
CA ASN A 261 -30.81 -7.64 3.36
C ASN A 261 -31.78 -8.82 3.20
N TYR A 262 -31.49 -9.95 3.90
CA TYR A 262 -32.37 -11.13 3.97
C TYR A 262 -32.76 -11.69 2.60
N THR A 263 -31.85 -11.67 1.65
CA THR A 263 -32.04 -12.18 0.28
C THR A 263 -31.21 -13.42 -0.01
N ASN A 264 -30.56 -14.00 1.00
CA ASN A 264 -29.82 -15.25 0.93
C ASN A 264 -30.76 -16.42 0.54
N CYS A 265 -30.21 -17.47 -0.02
CA CYS A 265 -30.98 -18.65 -0.43
C CYS A 265 -31.41 -19.45 0.80
N THR A 266 -32.71 -19.69 0.93
CA THR A 266 -33.32 -20.49 2.00
C THR A 266 -33.88 -21.83 1.50
N CYS A 267 -33.40 -22.32 0.33
CA CYS A 267 -33.74 -23.69 -0.09
C CYS A 267 -33.14 -24.71 0.89
N ASP A 268 -33.74 -25.90 0.96
CA ASP A 268 -33.37 -26.93 1.94
C ASP A 268 -31.87 -27.23 1.99
N ALA A 269 -31.22 -27.29 0.84
CA ALA A 269 -29.79 -27.57 0.76
C ALA A 269 -28.92 -26.41 1.28
N CYS A 270 -29.20 -25.14 0.93
CA CYS A 270 -28.49 -23.99 1.49
C CYS A 270 -28.73 -23.86 2.99
N LYS A 271 -30.03 -24.02 3.41
CA LYS A 271 -30.38 -23.96 4.81
C LYS A 271 -29.67 -25.03 5.63
N ALA A 272 -29.56 -26.26 5.11
CA ALA A 272 -28.88 -27.35 5.82
C ALA A 272 -27.37 -27.02 6.05
N ILE A 273 -26.72 -26.34 5.11
CA ILE A 273 -25.34 -25.88 5.29
C ILE A 273 -25.28 -24.77 6.35
N ASP A 274 -26.14 -23.77 6.25
CA ASP A 274 -26.16 -22.64 7.19
C ASP A 274 -26.48 -23.10 8.61
N ASP A 275 -27.45 -24.06 8.79
CA ASP A 275 -27.78 -24.64 10.07
C ASP A 275 -26.61 -25.47 10.65
N TYR A 276 -25.89 -26.22 9.82
CA TYR A 276 -24.72 -27.00 10.23
C TYR A 276 -23.58 -26.08 10.70
N GLU A 277 -23.31 -25.02 9.99
CA GLU A 277 -22.26 -24.03 10.31
C GLU A 277 -22.70 -23.06 11.43
N GLY A 278 -23.99 -23.05 11.79
CA GLY A 278 -24.54 -22.18 12.83
C GLY A 278 -24.62 -20.69 12.44
N ALA A 279 -24.52 -20.35 11.13
CA ALA A 279 -24.55 -18.99 10.66
C ALA A 279 -25.13 -18.88 9.24
N LEU A 280 -25.86 -17.78 8.94
CA LEU A 280 -26.37 -17.48 7.59
C LEU A 280 -25.27 -17.27 6.51
N SER A 281 -24.04 -17.11 6.94
CA SER A 281 -22.85 -17.07 6.08
C SER A 281 -22.22 -18.45 5.83
N GLY A 282 -22.76 -19.53 6.40
CA GLY A 282 -22.23 -20.87 6.27
C GLY A 282 -22.09 -21.31 4.81
N SER A 283 -23.14 -21.13 4.03
CA SER A 283 -23.16 -21.52 2.62
C SER A 283 -22.16 -20.74 1.76
N ILE A 284 -21.94 -19.44 2.00
CA ILE A 284 -20.95 -18.67 1.23
C ILE A 284 -19.52 -19.05 1.62
N ILE A 285 -19.23 -19.24 2.89
CA ILE A 285 -17.91 -19.67 3.34
C ILE A 285 -17.60 -21.08 2.81
N THR A 286 -18.57 -22.00 2.87
CA THR A 286 -18.41 -23.33 2.28
C THR A 286 -18.14 -23.29 0.78
N PHE A 287 -18.83 -22.42 0.04
CA PHE A 287 -18.61 -22.21 -1.39
C PHE A 287 -17.19 -21.67 -1.66
N LEU A 288 -16.76 -20.67 -0.90
CA LEU A 288 -15.41 -20.09 -1.03
C LEU A 288 -14.30 -21.07 -0.69
N ASN A 289 -14.49 -21.88 0.35
CA ASN A 289 -13.53 -22.92 0.70
C ASN A 289 -13.35 -23.94 -0.43
N LYS A 290 -14.42 -24.28 -1.16
CA LYS A 290 -14.34 -25.11 -2.36
C LYS A 290 -13.58 -24.42 -3.50
N LEU A 291 -13.77 -23.11 -3.70
CA LEU A 291 -13.00 -22.35 -4.68
C LEU A 291 -11.52 -22.29 -4.30
N ALA A 292 -11.20 -22.00 -3.04
CA ALA A 292 -9.83 -21.97 -2.55
C ALA A 292 -9.13 -23.34 -2.71
N ALA A 293 -9.85 -24.44 -2.44
CA ALA A 293 -9.33 -25.78 -2.70
C ALA A 293 -9.07 -26.07 -4.19
N ARG A 294 -9.87 -25.48 -5.09
CA ARG A 294 -9.71 -25.60 -6.54
C ARG A 294 -8.56 -24.77 -7.09
N PHE A 295 -8.23 -23.65 -6.43
CA PHE A 295 -7.20 -22.69 -6.84
C PHE A 295 -6.26 -22.41 -5.66
N PRO A 296 -5.41 -23.38 -5.26
CA PRO A 296 -4.62 -23.31 -4.02
C PRO A 296 -3.52 -22.22 -4.04
N ASP A 297 -3.17 -21.68 -5.21
CA ASP A 297 -2.24 -20.58 -5.42
C ASP A 297 -2.93 -19.19 -5.47
N LYS A 298 -4.25 -19.15 -5.27
CA LYS A 298 -5.07 -17.93 -5.32
C LYS A 298 -5.76 -17.67 -3.98
N GLU A 299 -6.09 -16.42 -3.77
CA GLU A 299 -6.76 -15.96 -2.56
C GLU A 299 -8.14 -15.41 -2.88
N PHE A 300 -9.10 -15.70 -2.01
CA PHE A 300 -10.46 -15.25 -2.15
C PHE A 300 -10.91 -14.46 -0.93
N SER A 301 -11.54 -13.32 -1.18
CA SER A 301 -12.24 -12.56 -0.14
C SER A 301 -13.75 -12.57 -0.39
N THR A 302 -14.52 -12.26 0.64
CA THR A 302 -15.97 -12.05 0.58
C THR A 302 -16.40 -10.97 1.56
N LEU A 303 -17.65 -10.57 1.47
CA LEU A 303 -18.33 -9.69 2.44
C LEU A 303 -19.16 -10.52 3.41
#